data_46ea6aeb03cb6861fa54a8376f764573
#
_entry.id   46ea6aeb03cb6861fa54a8376f764573
#
_cell.length_a   1.000
_cell.length_b   1.000
_cell.length_c   1.000
_cell.angle_alpha   90.00
_cell.angle_beta   90.00
_cell.angle_gamma   90.00
#
_symmetry.space_group_name_H-M   'P 1'
#
loop_
_entity.id
_entity.type
_entity.pdbx_description
1 polymer ?
#
loop_
_entity_poly.entity_id
_entity_poly.type
_entity_poly.pdbx_seq_one_letter_code
_entity_poly.pdbx_strand_id
1 'polypeptide(L)'
;MRYLVRISFLEALMFPKPKPALTPNTYAYESEPMVKPTGFREYDARWLLGSEINLMGVQALGMGLGTLIHELGVKPEIVTAHDFRSYSASVKMALVSGLMAAGCKVHDIGLAITPMAYFAQFDLDVPCVAMVTASHNDNGWTGVKMGANRPLTFGPDEMTRLKDIVLNARFEPRAGGAFNFIADFPERYIADLTKRPKLKRRLKVVAACGNGTAGAFAPRVLEAVGCEVIPLDCELDHTFPRYNPNTEDMKMLHAMRDEVLRTKADVGLGFDGDGDRCGVVDNEGDEIFADKVGVMLARDISAQHRGAIFVADVKSTGLFMTDPVLKQNGAKTEYWKTGHSYIKRRLNEIGAVAGFEKSGHFFFNKPIGRGYDDGLIFALAVCDMLERNPTKTMADLKNALPKTWGSPTMSPHCADEVKYKVVDAVLKHFQDLQRRGGKVAGQEIRDLVTVNGVRVTVADGTWGLVRASSNKPELAVVVESPVSEARMREMFKAVDAVLRTHPEVGEYNQTI
;
A
#
# COMPACT_ATOMS: atom_id res chain seq x y z
N MET A 1 11.70 -8.95 50.53
CA MET A 1 11.77 -10.05 49.51
C MET A 1 10.40 -10.69 49.18
N ARG A 2 9.45 -10.82 50.11
CA ARG A 2 8.11 -11.39 49.82
C ARG A 2 7.14 -10.47 49.04
N TYR A 3 7.33 -9.16 49.05
CA TYR A 3 6.47 -8.20 48.34
C TYR A 3 6.76 -8.12 46.83
N LEU A 4 8.01 -8.22 46.45
CA LEU A 4 8.43 -8.20 45.01
C LEU A 4 7.96 -9.43 44.23
N VAL A 5 7.92 -10.62 44.85
CA VAL A 5 7.43 -11.85 44.23
C VAL A 5 5.91 -11.82 43.99
N ARG A 6 5.13 -11.12 44.88
CA ARG A 6 3.68 -10.98 44.69
C ARG A 6 3.28 -10.02 43.57
N ILE A 7 4.07 -8.97 43.34
CA ILE A 7 3.81 -8.00 42.23
C ILE A 7 4.03 -8.68 40.87
N SER A 8 5.09 -9.46 40.73
CA SER A 8 5.36 -10.22 39.49
C SER A 8 4.30 -11.29 39.16
N PHE A 9 3.67 -11.90 40.19
CA PHE A 9 2.60 -12.89 40.00
C PHE A 9 1.24 -12.25 39.67
N LEU A 10 0.96 -11.06 40.16
CA LEU A 10 -0.24 -10.30 39.84
C LEU A 10 -0.15 -9.70 38.40
N GLU A 11 1.01 -9.27 37.97
CA GLU A 11 1.24 -8.79 36.61
C GLU A 11 1.02 -9.91 35.57
N ALA A 12 1.46 -11.13 35.85
CA ALA A 12 1.23 -12.27 34.95
C ALA A 12 -0.23 -12.73 34.86
N LEU A 13 -1.08 -12.37 35.84
CA LEU A 13 -2.51 -12.69 35.86
C LEU A 13 -3.39 -11.57 35.29
N MET A 14 -2.87 -10.34 35.19
CA MET A 14 -3.66 -9.18 34.76
C MET A 14 -3.80 -9.11 33.23
N PHE A 15 -2.86 -9.70 32.49
CA PHE A 15 -2.88 -9.71 31.04
C PHE A 15 -2.70 -11.15 30.52
N PRO A 16 -3.79 -11.87 30.27
CA PRO A 16 -3.72 -13.25 29.78
C PRO A 16 -3.14 -13.29 28.37
N LYS A 17 -2.48 -14.40 28.06
CA LYS A 17 -1.99 -14.64 26.68
C LYS A 17 -3.15 -14.72 25.71
N PRO A 18 -3.08 -14.02 24.58
CA PRO A 18 -4.11 -14.13 23.55
C PRO A 18 -4.30 -15.56 23.07
N LYS A 19 -5.54 -15.95 22.87
CA LYS A 19 -5.93 -17.22 22.27
C LYS A 19 -5.89 -17.10 20.75
N PRO A 20 -5.50 -18.14 20.00
CA PRO A 20 -5.51 -18.10 18.54
C PRO A 20 -6.91 -18.17 17.94
N ALA A 21 -7.87 -18.70 18.68
CA ALA A 21 -9.28 -18.79 18.32
C ALA A 21 -10.16 -18.87 19.57
N LEU A 22 -11.32 -18.23 19.51
CA LEU A 22 -12.40 -18.31 20.49
C LEU A 22 -13.73 -18.39 19.76
N THR A 23 -14.71 -19.07 20.34
CA THR A 23 -16.05 -19.16 19.77
C THR A 23 -16.84 -17.89 20.11
N PRO A 24 -17.33 -17.10 19.14
CA PRO A 24 -18.15 -15.92 19.39
C PRO A 24 -19.38 -16.23 20.26
N ASN A 25 -19.85 -15.23 21.01
CA ASN A 25 -20.97 -15.32 21.94
C ASN A 25 -20.78 -16.34 23.08
N THR A 26 -19.53 -16.58 23.49
CA THR A 26 -19.20 -17.36 24.70
C THR A 26 -18.58 -16.46 25.75
N TYR A 27 -18.62 -16.86 27.03
CA TYR A 27 -17.98 -16.12 28.11
C TYR A 27 -16.46 -15.92 27.85
N ALA A 28 -15.79 -16.95 27.33
CA ALA A 28 -14.37 -16.84 27.00
C ALA A 28 -14.11 -15.78 25.90
N TYR A 29 -14.97 -15.70 24.89
CA TYR A 29 -14.83 -14.69 23.84
C TYR A 29 -14.98 -13.25 24.37
N GLU A 30 -15.87 -13.05 25.34
CA GLU A 30 -16.13 -11.74 25.93
C GLU A 30 -15.11 -11.35 27.04
N SER A 31 -14.34 -12.31 27.56
CA SER A 31 -13.45 -12.11 28.70
C SER A 31 -11.97 -12.36 28.42
N GLU A 32 -11.60 -12.95 27.28
CA GLU A 32 -10.22 -13.26 26.93
C GLU A 32 -9.81 -12.63 25.58
N PRO A 33 -8.55 -12.20 25.44
CA PRO A 33 -8.06 -11.69 24.15
C PRO A 33 -7.91 -12.82 23.12
N MET A 34 -8.40 -12.57 21.90
CA MET A 34 -8.23 -13.44 20.75
C MET A 34 -7.39 -12.74 19.69
N VAL A 35 -6.27 -13.36 19.28
CA VAL A 35 -5.42 -12.86 18.21
C VAL A 35 -4.89 -14.04 17.40
N LYS A 36 -5.34 -14.19 16.16
CA LYS A 36 -4.83 -15.21 15.25
C LYS A 36 -3.41 -14.85 14.79
N PRO A 37 -2.41 -15.73 14.94
CA PRO A 37 -1.02 -15.40 14.63
C PRO A 37 -0.74 -15.03 13.18
N THR A 38 -1.55 -15.52 12.23
CA THR A 38 -1.41 -15.25 10.80
C THR A 38 -1.83 -13.85 10.39
N GLY A 39 -2.48 -13.09 11.25
CA GLY A 39 -2.82 -11.69 10.99
C GLY A 39 -1.63 -10.72 11.07
N PHE A 40 -0.53 -11.10 11.71
CA PHE A 40 0.73 -10.35 11.61
C PHE A 40 1.35 -10.63 10.23
N ARG A 41 1.37 -9.63 9.36
CA ARG A 41 1.94 -9.70 8.01
C ARG A 41 3.36 -9.15 8.00
N GLU A 42 4.00 -9.04 6.83
CA GLU A 42 5.40 -8.59 6.74
C GLU A 42 5.62 -7.16 7.24
N TYR A 43 4.63 -6.26 7.12
CA TYR A 43 4.79 -4.85 7.47
C TYR A 43 3.52 -4.17 8.01
N ASP A 44 2.41 -4.91 8.11
CA ASP A 44 1.15 -4.46 8.72
C ASP A 44 0.47 -5.61 9.44
N ALA A 45 -0.71 -5.36 10.00
CA ALA A 45 -1.50 -6.38 10.66
C ALA A 45 -2.92 -6.38 10.10
N ARG A 46 -3.49 -7.58 9.82
CA ARG A 46 -4.83 -7.74 9.25
C ARG A 46 -5.53 -8.98 9.75
N TRP A 47 -6.79 -8.83 10.15
CA TRP A 47 -7.64 -9.90 10.68
C TRP A 47 -9.09 -9.73 10.22
N LEU A 48 -9.84 -10.82 10.18
CA LEU A 48 -11.30 -10.79 10.21
C LEU A 48 -11.75 -10.48 11.64
N LEU A 49 -12.41 -9.34 11.83
CA LEU A 49 -12.93 -8.93 13.13
C LEU A 49 -14.00 -9.91 13.61
N GLY A 50 -13.92 -10.33 14.86
CA GLY A 50 -14.86 -11.26 15.48
C GLY A 50 -14.50 -12.74 15.30
N SER A 51 -13.79 -13.11 14.25
CA SER A 51 -13.37 -14.51 14.00
C SER A 51 -11.88 -14.76 14.12
N GLU A 52 -11.03 -13.74 13.92
CA GLU A 52 -9.57 -13.85 14.00
C GLU A 52 -8.96 -12.92 15.05
N ILE A 53 -9.67 -11.85 15.37
CA ILE A 53 -9.34 -10.92 16.45
C ILE A 53 -10.64 -10.41 17.09
N ASN A 54 -10.66 -10.26 18.42
CA ASN A 54 -11.71 -9.54 19.15
C ASN A 54 -11.17 -8.21 19.69
N LEU A 55 -12.03 -7.36 20.28
CA LEU A 55 -11.60 -6.06 20.79
C LEU A 55 -10.56 -6.17 21.92
N MET A 56 -10.63 -7.22 22.74
CA MET A 56 -9.61 -7.48 23.78
C MET A 56 -8.27 -7.86 23.14
N GLY A 57 -8.29 -8.60 22.02
CA GLY A 57 -7.10 -8.89 21.21
C GLY A 57 -6.49 -7.61 20.62
N VAL A 58 -7.33 -6.68 20.17
CA VAL A 58 -6.86 -5.36 19.71
C VAL A 58 -6.25 -4.53 20.83
N GLN A 59 -6.82 -4.59 22.04
CA GLN A 59 -6.23 -3.97 23.22
C GLN A 59 -4.84 -4.59 23.53
N ALA A 60 -4.74 -5.90 23.48
CA ALA A 60 -3.45 -6.60 23.63
C ALA A 60 -2.43 -6.19 22.56
N LEU A 61 -2.86 -6.00 21.30
CA LEU A 61 -2.04 -5.43 20.23
C LEU A 61 -1.53 -4.03 20.59
N GLY A 62 -2.41 -3.17 21.14
CA GLY A 62 -2.05 -1.81 21.58
C GLY A 62 -1.01 -1.82 22.72
N MET A 63 -1.16 -2.72 23.69
CA MET A 63 -0.17 -2.90 24.77
C MET A 63 1.18 -3.40 24.21
N GLY A 64 1.14 -4.35 23.27
CA GLY A 64 2.34 -4.85 22.61
C GLY A 64 3.05 -3.79 21.80
N LEU A 65 2.28 -2.97 21.06
CA LEU A 65 2.84 -1.85 20.27
C LEU A 65 3.48 -0.79 21.18
N GLY A 66 2.82 -0.41 22.27
CA GLY A 66 3.40 0.52 23.25
C GLY A 66 4.67 -0.03 23.90
N THR A 67 4.68 -1.32 24.26
CA THR A 67 5.88 -2.00 24.76
C THR A 67 7.01 -1.95 23.74
N LEU A 68 6.72 -2.26 22.46
CA LEU A 68 7.71 -2.22 21.38
C LEU A 68 8.28 -0.79 21.17
N ILE A 69 7.44 0.24 21.22
CA ILE A 69 7.89 1.64 21.11
C ILE A 69 8.94 1.97 22.18
N HIS A 70 8.73 1.53 23.42
CA HIS A 70 9.72 1.68 24.50
C HIS A 70 11.00 0.86 24.25
N GLU A 71 10.87 -0.40 23.79
CA GLU A 71 12.03 -1.24 23.44
C GLU A 71 12.90 -0.61 22.32
N LEU A 72 12.26 0.05 21.35
CA LEU A 72 12.94 0.76 20.26
C LEU A 72 13.61 2.06 20.72
N GLY A 73 13.41 2.49 21.98
CA GLY A 73 13.97 3.73 22.51
C GLY A 73 13.37 5.00 21.89
N VAL A 74 12.18 4.89 21.30
CA VAL A 74 11.49 6.01 20.66
C VAL A 74 10.59 6.71 21.67
N LYS A 75 10.42 8.04 21.52
CA LYS A 75 9.49 8.81 22.35
C LYS A 75 8.09 8.18 22.30
N PRO A 76 7.49 7.82 23.44
CA PRO A 76 6.20 7.12 23.47
C PRO A 76 5.01 8.06 23.21
N GLU A 77 5.05 8.73 22.09
CA GLU A 77 3.97 9.56 21.55
C GLU A 77 3.56 9.01 20.19
N ILE A 78 2.25 8.81 19.98
CA ILE A 78 1.71 8.12 18.83
C ILE A 78 0.46 8.80 18.27
N VAL A 79 0.43 9.00 16.95
CA VAL A 79 -0.80 9.38 16.23
C VAL A 79 -1.68 8.17 16.06
N THR A 80 -2.98 8.29 16.33
CA THR A 80 -3.99 7.27 16.00
C THR A 80 -5.07 7.86 15.11
N ALA A 81 -5.58 7.03 14.20
CA ALA A 81 -6.66 7.37 13.28
C ALA A 81 -7.42 6.11 12.83
N HIS A 82 -8.55 6.28 12.16
CA HIS A 82 -9.31 5.16 11.60
C HIS A 82 -9.99 5.52 10.28
N ASP A 83 -10.23 4.49 9.45
CA ASP A 83 -11.03 4.59 8.23
C ASP A 83 -12.54 4.57 8.52
N PHE A 84 -13.37 4.69 7.47
CA PHE A 84 -14.83 4.77 7.56
C PHE A 84 -15.54 3.40 7.59
N ARG A 85 -14.97 2.37 8.17
CA ARG A 85 -15.72 1.14 8.44
C ARG A 85 -16.51 1.27 9.74
N SER A 86 -17.70 0.64 9.82
CA SER A 86 -18.62 0.78 10.95
C SER A 86 -18.02 0.43 12.30
N TYR A 87 -17.01 -0.44 12.32
CA TYR A 87 -16.33 -0.92 13.52
C TYR A 87 -14.95 -0.29 13.76
N SER A 88 -14.39 0.48 12.81
CA SER A 88 -13.01 0.98 12.90
C SER A 88 -12.79 1.92 14.08
N ALA A 89 -13.77 2.73 14.43
CA ALA A 89 -13.69 3.57 15.62
C ALA A 89 -13.58 2.74 16.92
N SER A 90 -14.37 1.66 17.06
CA SER A 90 -14.32 0.76 18.22
C SER A 90 -12.98 0.02 18.29
N VAL A 91 -12.50 -0.48 17.17
CA VAL A 91 -11.17 -1.13 17.05
C VAL A 91 -10.06 -0.14 17.45
N LYS A 92 -10.11 1.10 16.96
CA LYS A 92 -9.16 2.13 17.35
C LYS A 92 -9.18 2.41 18.85
N MET A 93 -10.36 2.54 19.48
CA MET A 93 -10.44 2.80 20.91
C MET A 93 -9.89 1.65 21.76
N ALA A 94 -10.09 0.40 21.33
CA ALA A 94 -9.47 -0.75 21.98
C ALA A 94 -7.93 -0.70 21.88
N LEU A 95 -7.38 -0.37 20.69
CA LEU A 95 -5.94 -0.17 20.46
C LEU A 95 -5.39 0.95 21.37
N VAL A 96 -6.08 2.09 21.42
CA VAL A 96 -5.73 3.26 22.23
C VAL A 96 -5.67 2.90 23.72
N SER A 97 -6.65 2.13 24.21
CA SER A 97 -6.66 1.66 25.60
C SER A 97 -5.39 0.87 25.94
N GLY A 98 -4.96 -0.02 25.04
CA GLY A 98 -3.71 -0.77 25.20
C GLY A 98 -2.47 0.12 25.16
N LEU A 99 -2.39 1.05 24.20
CA LEU A 99 -1.28 2.01 24.10
C LEU A 99 -1.14 2.86 25.37
N MET A 100 -2.25 3.34 25.92
CA MET A 100 -2.23 4.12 27.16
C MET A 100 -1.78 3.27 28.36
N ALA A 101 -2.21 2.00 28.44
CA ALA A 101 -1.76 1.09 29.49
C ALA A 101 -0.24 0.83 29.44
N ALA A 102 0.35 0.88 28.24
CA ALA A 102 1.80 0.83 28.07
C ALA A 102 2.50 2.20 28.21
N GLY A 103 1.80 3.24 28.68
CA GLY A 103 2.37 4.56 28.99
C GLY A 103 2.51 5.50 27.79
N CYS A 104 1.92 5.18 26.62
CA CYS A 104 1.98 6.06 25.46
C CYS A 104 1.04 7.25 25.56
N LYS A 105 1.48 8.42 25.08
CA LYS A 105 0.62 9.57 24.83
C LYS A 105 0.04 9.45 23.43
N VAL A 106 -1.28 9.34 23.35
CA VAL A 106 -2.03 9.16 22.12
C VAL A 106 -2.56 10.51 21.63
N HIS A 107 -2.24 10.84 20.38
CA HIS A 107 -2.78 11.98 19.65
C HIS A 107 -3.74 11.45 18.59
N ASP A 108 -5.04 11.47 18.89
CA ASP A 108 -6.08 10.91 18.04
C ASP A 108 -6.61 11.98 17.08
N ILE A 109 -6.57 11.70 15.78
CA ILE A 109 -7.08 12.61 14.76
C ILE A 109 -8.44 12.17 14.17
N GLY A 110 -9.05 11.12 14.72
CA GLY A 110 -10.38 10.65 14.36
C GLY A 110 -10.44 9.94 13.00
N LEU A 111 -11.50 10.25 12.23
CA LEU A 111 -11.69 9.74 10.88
C LEU A 111 -10.64 10.34 9.94
N ALA A 112 -9.89 9.49 9.26
CA ALA A 112 -8.81 9.91 8.39
C ALA A 112 -8.54 8.91 7.27
N ILE A 113 -7.96 9.39 6.19
CA ILE A 113 -7.24 8.53 5.24
C ILE A 113 -5.83 8.23 5.76
N THR A 114 -5.23 7.14 5.31
CA THR A 114 -3.90 6.70 5.77
C THR A 114 -2.82 7.79 5.62
N PRO A 115 -2.70 8.52 4.47
CA PRO A 115 -1.71 9.59 4.35
C PRO A 115 -1.92 10.75 5.33
N MET A 116 -3.16 11.03 5.76
CA MET A 116 -3.42 12.04 6.79
C MET A 116 -2.80 11.63 8.13
N ALA A 117 -2.84 10.34 8.50
CA ALA A 117 -2.18 9.85 9.70
C ALA A 117 -0.66 9.98 9.63
N TYR A 118 -0.06 9.76 8.44
CA TYR A 118 1.37 10.01 8.22
C TYR A 118 1.71 11.50 8.27
N PHE A 119 0.88 12.35 7.66
CA PHE A 119 1.03 13.81 7.76
C PHE A 119 1.02 14.28 9.20
N ALA A 120 0.15 13.71 10.03
CA ALA A 120 0.03 14.08 11.44
C ALA A 120 1.33 13.86 12.23
N GLN A 121 2.14 12.87 11.87
CA GLN A 121 3.45 12.70 12.50
C GLN A 121 4.36 13.92 12.28
N PHE A 122 4.26 14.58 11.13
CA PHE A 122 5.04 15.78 10.82
C PHE A 122 4.44 17.05 11.46
N ASP A 123 3.14 17.22 11.37
CA ASP A 123 2.45 18.43 11.88
C ASP A 123 2.52 18.51 13.40
N LEU A 124 2.39 17.38 14.09
CA LEU A 124 2.41 17.28 15.54
C LEU A 124 3.79 16.99 16.15
N ASP A 125 4.80 16.77 15.32
CA ASP A 125 6.14 16.32 15.72
C ASP A 125 6.13 15.01 16.55
N VAL A 126 5.30 14.03 16.13
CA VAL A 126 5.12 12.74 16.80
C VAL A 126 5.80 11.64 16.00
N PRO A 127 6.68 10.80 16.60
CA PRO A 127 7.44 9.81 15.84
C PRO A 127 6.63 8.58 15.43
N CYS A 128 5.59 8.22 16.18
CA CYS A 128 4.87 6.96 15.99
C CYS A 128 3.48 7.19 15.38
N VAL A 129 2.99 6.17 14.67
CA VAL A 129 1.66 6.16 14.05
C VAL A 129 1.02 4.78 14.14
N ALA A 130 -0.29 4.74 14.33
CA ALA A 130 -1.12 3.55 14.20
C ALA A 130 -2.44 3.93 13.50
N MET A 131 -2.55 3.59 12.22
CA MET A 131 -3.75 3.80 11.41
C MET A 131 -4.59 2.53 11.37
N VAL A 132 -5.78 2.57 11.94
CA VAL A 132 -6.74 1.46 11.88
C VAL A 132 -7.47 1.49 10.56
N THR A 133 -7.18 0.51 9.72
CA THR A 133 -7.76 0.37 8.38
C THR A 133 -7.59 -1.06 7.86
N ALA A 134 -8.49 -1.48 6.98
CA ALA A 134 -8.30 -2.68 6.17
C ALA A 134 -8.00 -2.35 4.70
N SER A 135 -7.67 -1.07 4.37
CA SER A 135 -7.39 -0.60 3.01
C SER A 135 -8.53 -1.00 2.05
N HIS A 136 -8.21 -1.67 0.95
CA HIS A 136 -9.14 -2.16 -0.07
C HIS A 136 -9.77 -3.53 0.23
N ASN A 137 -9.58 -4.09 1.42
CA ASN A 137 -10.20 -5.37 1.77
C ASN A 137 -11.72 -5.22 1.94
N ASP A 138 -12.45 -6.32 1.75
CA ASP A 138 -13.90 -6.38 1.97
C ASP A 138 -14.29 -6.05 3.42
N ASN A 139 -15.57 -5.75 3.64
CA ASN A 139 -16.10 -5.57 4.99
C ASN A 139 -15.90 -6.83 5.86
N GLY A 140 -15.74 -6.61 7.16
CA GLY A 140 -15.37 -7.63 8.12
C GLY A 140 -13.86 -7.68 8.40
N TRP A 141 -13.02 -7.22 7.48
CA TRP A 141 -11.58 -7.08 7.71
C TRP A 141 -11.26 -5.84 8.53
N THR A 142 -10.32 -5.97 9.44
CA THR A 142 -9.67 -4.86 10.16
C THR A 142 -8.16 -5.04 10.14
N GLY A 143 -7.44 -3.97 10.38
CA GLY A 143 -5.97 -4.03 10.46
C GLY A 143 -5.41 -2.76 11.06
N VAL A 144 -4.08 -2.74 11.20
CA VAL A 144 -3.35 -1.57 11.68
C VAL A 144 -2.08 -1.40 10.87
N LYS A 145 -1.92 -0.24 10.24
CA LYS A 145 -0.64 0.20 9.67
C LYS A 145 0.12 0.95 10.76
N MET A 146 1.34 0.55 11.05
CA MET A 146 2.11 1.02 12.20
C MET A 146 3.49 1.52 11.82
N GLY A 147 4.02 2.47 12.56
CA GLY A 147 5.37 2.98 12.41
C GLY A 147 5.85 3.68 13.67
N ALA A 148 7.17 3.69 13.88
CA ALA A 148 7.82 4.33 15.03
C ALA A 148 8.99 5.25 14.62
N ASN A 149 9.17 5.51 13.33
CA ASN A 149 10.22 6.38 12.79
C ASN A 149 9.73 7.04 11.49
N ARG A 150 9.05 8.16 11.61
CA ARG A 150 8.46 8.90 10.47
C ARG A 150 9.46 9.17 9.35
N PRO A 151 9.11 9.03 8.06
CA PRO A 151 7.78 8.62 7.58
C PRO A 151 7.62 7.10 7.47
N LEU A 152 8.54 6.31 8.02
CA LEU A 152 8.65 4.89 7.82
C LEU A 152 7.57 4.11 8.60
N THR A 153 7.01 3.11 7.95
CA THR A 153 6.17 2.08 8.59
C THR A 153 7.00 0.86 8.96
N PHE A 154 6.47 0.00 9.82
CA PHE A 154 7.15 -1.22 10.23
C PHE A 154 7.53 -2.10 9.04
N GLY A 155 8.59 -2.86 9.20
CA GLY A 155 9.04 -3.93 8.33
C GLY A 155 8.98 -5.28 9.05
N PRO A 156 9.53 -6.34 8.43
CA PRO A 156 9.46 -7.70 8.97
C PRO A 156 10.04 -7.86 10.37
N ASP A 157 11.11 -7.14 10.70
CA ASP A 157 11.78 -7.26 12.01
C ASP A 157 10.89 -6.70 13.14
N GLU A 158 10.35 -5.49 12.96
CA GLU A 158 9.46 -4.87 13.92
C GLU A 158 8.14 -5.66 14.04
N MET A 159 7.59 -6.17 12.93
CA MET A 159 6.38 -6.99 12.94
C MET A 159 6.60 -8.34 13.63
N THR A 160 7.75 -8.98 13.42
CA THR A 160 8.13 -10.22 14.10
C THR A 160 8.24 -9.99 15.61
N ARG A 161 8.89 -8.89 16.00
CA ARG A 161 9.05 -8.53 17.40
C ARG A 161 7.69 -8.22 18.05
N LEU A 162 6.84 -7.43 17.39
CA LEU A 162 5.50 -7.12 17.87
C LEU A 162 4.65 -8.39 18.06
N LYS A 163 4.68 -9.29 17.07
CA LYS A 163 3.99 -10.59 17.14
C LYS A 163 4.44 -11.40 18.37
N ASP A 164 5.73 -11.46 18.62
CA ASP A 164 6.29 -12.20 19.74
C ASP A 164 5.88 -11.58 21.09
N ILE A 165 5.92 -10.24 21.22
CA ILE A 165 5.45 -9.54 22.41
C ILE A 165 3.96 -9.84 22.68
N VAL A 166 3.11 -9.69 21.66
CA VAL A 166 1.65 -9.85 21.80
C VAL A 166 1.27 -11.29 22.13
N LEU A 167 1.75 -12.27 21.34
CA LEU A 167 1.34 -13.66 21.49
C LEU A 167 1.87 -14.32 22.78
N ASN A 168 2.95 -13.79 23.34
CA ASN A 168 3.50 -14.26 24.62
C ASN A 168 3.11 -13.39 25.81
N ALA A 169 2.23 -12.37 25.60
CA ALA A 169 1.80 -11.42 26.62
C ALA A 169 2.98 -10.77 27.36
N ARG A 170 4.06 -10.44 26.64
CA ARG A 170 5.24 -9.77 27.22
C ARG A 170 5.02 -8.26 27.25
N PHE A 171 3.90 -7.85 27.86
CA PHE A 171 3.52 -6.46 27.98
C PHE A 171 4.25 -5.80 29.14
N GLU A 172 4.62 -4.55 28.96
CA GLU A 172 5.21 -3.71 30.01
C GLU A 172 4.26 -2.54 30.34
N PRO A 173 3.35 -2.70 31.31
CA PRO A 173 2.51 -1.59 31.76
C PRO A 173 3.36 -0.46 32.33
N ARG A 174 3.05 0.77 31.94
CA ARG A 174 3.78 1.96 32.38
C ARG A 174 2.81 3.09 32.70
N ALA A 175 3.16 3.91 33.69
CA ALA A 175 2.47 5.16 33.94
C ALA A 175 2.72 6.19 32.84
N GLY A 176 1.86 7.21 32.74
CA GLY A 176 2.04 8.34 31.83
C GLY A 176 1.20 8.27 30.56
N GLY A 177 0.39 7.23 30.38
CA GLY A 177 -0.57 7.15 29.28
C GLY A 177 -1.56 8.33 29.31
N ALA A 178 -1.78 8.93 28.13
CA ALA A 178 -2.68 10.07 27.97
C ALA A 178 -3.39 10.02 26.62
N PHE A 179 -4.56 10.62 26.53
CA PHE A 179 -5.33 10.73 25.29
C PHE A 179 -5.64 12.19 24.99
N ASN A 180 -5.33 12.60 23.76
CA ASN A 180 -5.59 13.93 23.24
C ASN A 180 -6.29 13.81 21.88
N PHE A 181 -7.54 14.25 21.79
CA PHE A 181 -8.29 14.29 20.53
C PHE A 181 -8.10 15.64 19.83
N ILE A 182 -7.75 15.61 18.55
CA ILE A 182 -7.46 16.78 17.71
C ILE A 182 -8.55 16.89 16.65
N ALA A 183 -9.60 17.62 16.96
CA ALA A 183 -10.81 17.69 16.15
C ALA A 183 -10.64 18.41 14.78
N ASP A 184 -9.71 19.37 14.69
CA ASP A 184 -9.48 20.19 13.49
C ASP A 184 -8.45 19.60 12.52
N PHE A 185 -8.03 18.38 12.73
CA PHE A 185 -6.93 17.80 11.96
C PHE A 185 -7.22 17.64 10.46
N PRO A 186 -8.44 17.26 10.02
CA PRO A 186 -8.79 17.24 8.60
C PRO A 186 -8.52 18.57 7.89
N GLU A 187 -8.84 19.68 8.53
CA GLU A 187 -8.64 21.03 7.94
C GLU A 187 -7.15 21.36 7.81
N ARG A 188 -6.31 20.95 8.76
CA ARG A 188 -4.85 21.12 8.66
C ARG A 188 -4.26 20.37 7.48
N TYR A 189 -4.68 19.11 7.26
CA TYR A 189 -4.22 18.30 6.14
C TYR A 189 -4.66 18.90 4.78
N ILE A 190 -5.94 19.29 4.66
CA ILE A 190 -6.43 19.92 3.45
C ILE A 190 -5.70 21.25 3.17
N ALA A 191 -5.49 22.07 4.21
CA ALA A 191 -4.74 23.32 4.08
C ALA A 191 -3.29 23.09 3.62
N ASP A 192 -2.63 22.05 4.10
CA ASP A 192 -1.28 21.68 3.66
C ASP A 192 -1.24 21.28 2.18
N LEU A 193 -2.15 20.42 1.73
CA LEU A 193 -2.24 19.97 0.34
C LEU A 193 -2.60 21.11 -0.62
N THR A 194 -3.38 22.07 -0.16
CA THR A 194 -3.88 23.18 -0.98
C THR A 194 -3.03 24.46 -0.83
N LYS A 195 -1.96 24.45 -0.02
CA LYS A 195 -0.98 25.53 0.11
C LYS A 195 -0.09 25.61 -1.13
N ARG A 196 -0.71 25.89 -2.27
CA ARG A 196 -0.08 25.94 -3.59
C ARG A 196 -0.87 26.87 -4.50
N PRO A 197 -0.29 27.41 -5.60
CA PRO A 197 -1.05 28.14 -6.59
C PRO A 197 -2.16 27.28 -7.18
N LYS A 198 -3.33 27.87 -7.40
CA LYS A 198 -4.41 27.18 -8.13
C LYS A 198 -3.99 26.90 -9.56
N LEU A 199 -4.51 25.80 -10.09
CA LEU A 199 -4.34 25.45 -11.50
C LEU A 199 -4.93 26.56 -12.38
N LYS A 200 -4.22 26.90 -13.43
CA LYS A 200 -4.68 27.88 -14.44
C LYS A 200 -5.61 27.18 -15.45
N ARG A 201 -5.31 25.93 -15.79
CA ARG A 201 -6.17 25.09 -16.61
C ARG A 201 -7.31 24.58 -15.74
N ARG A 202 -8.54 24.91 -16.11
CA ARG A 202 -9.73 24.36 -15.44
C ARG A 202 -9.91 22.90 -15.87
N LEU A 203 -9.33 21.99 -15.11
CA LEU A 203 -9.46 20.56 -15.34
C LEU A 203 -10.81 20.07 -14.81
N LYS A 204 -11.55 19.33 -15.62
CA LYS A 204 -12.73 18.59 -15.18
C LYS A 204 -12.31 17.18 -14.76
N VAL A 205 -12.52 16.84 -13.50
CA VAL A 205 -12.03 15.62 -12.87
C VAL A 205 -13.17 14.81 -12.29
N VAL A 206 -13.31 13.55 -12.68
CA VAL A 206 -14.14 12.60 -11.94
C VAL A 206 -13.36 12.14 -10.73
N ALA A 207 -13.87 12.40 -9.52
CA ALA A 207 -13.31 11.90 -8.27
C ALA A 207 -14.15 10.71 -7.80
N ALA A 208 -13.63 9.50 -7.91
CA ALA A 208 -14.32 8.26 -7.54
C ALA A 208 -13.76 7.71 -6.22
N CYS A 209 -14.62 7.53 -5.22
CA CYS A 209 -14.20 7.11 -3.88
C CYS A 209 -14.83 5.79 -3.40
N GLY A 210 -15.71 5.16 -4.21
CA GLY A 210 -16.34 3.88 -3.88
C GLY A 210 -17.00 3.87 -2.51
N ASN A 211 -17.57 5.00 -2.08
CA ASN A 211 -18.14 5.24 -0.74
C ASN A 211 -17.13 5.08 0.42
N GLY A 212 -15.82 5.02 0.12
CA GLY A 212 -14.73 4.91 1.11
C GLY A 212 -14.34 6.25 1.73
N THR A 213 -13.37 6.19 2.65
CA THR A 213 -12.94 7.34 3.47
C THR A 213 -12.48 8.55 2.66
N ALA A 214 -11.87 8.32 1.48
CA ALA A 214 -11.40 9.40 0.61
C ALA A 214 -12.52 10.34 0.15
N GLY A 215 -13.79 9.89 0.15
CA GLY A 215 -14.95 10.71 -0.23
C GLY A 215 -15.12 11.97 0.63
N ALA A 216 -14.69 11.95 1.88
CA ALA A 216 -14.71 13.10 2.77
C ALA A 216 -13.65 14.16 2.42
N PHE A 217 -12.62 13.83 1.65
CA PHE A 217 -11.43 14.66 1.46
C PHE A 217 -11.15 14.98 -0.01
N ALA A 218 -11.20 14.00 -0.91
CA ALA A 218 -10.75 14.12 -2.28
C ALA A 218 -11.48 15.22 -3.07
N PRO A 219 -12.82 15.31 -3.06
CA PRO A 219 -13.52 16.39 -3.76
C PRO A 219 -13.07 17.77 -3.27
N ARG A 220 -12.99 17.96 -1.95
CA ARG A 220 -12.61 19.23 -1.32
C ARG A 220 -11.21 19.69 -1.71
N VAL A 221 -10.23 18.76 -1.73
CA VAL A 221 -8.85 19.07 -2.11
C VAL A 221 -8.77 19.44 -3.58
N LEU A 222 -9.43 18.68 -4.48
CA LEU A 222 -9.40 18.91 -5.93
C LEU A 222 -10.11 20.23 -6.30
N GLU A 223 -11.26 20.56 -5.68
CA GLU A 223 -11.94 21.84 -5.85
C GLU A 223 -11.09 23.01 -5.37
N ALA A 224 -10.44 22.88 -4.21
CA ALA A 224 -9.62 23.93 -3.63
C ALA A 224 -8.42 24.30 -4.50
N VAL A 225 -7.86 23.36 -5.28
CA VAL A 225 -6.77 23.63 -6.22
C VAL A 225 -7.26 24.11 -7.60
N GLY A 226 -8.59 24.20 -7.83
CA GLY A 226 -9.18 24.80 -9.03
C GLY A 226 -9.75 23.82 -10.05
N CYS A 227 -9.91 22.53 -9.72
CA CYS A 227 -10.59 21.56 -10.57
C CYS A 227 -12.12 21.78 -10.56
N GLU A 228 -12.77 21.45 -11.68
CA GLU A 228 -14.20 21.18 -11.74
C GLU A 228 -14.41 19.70 -11.39
N VAL A 229 -14.89 19.42 -10.18
CA VAL A 229 -15.01 18.06 -9.66
C VAL A 229 -16.38 17.47 -9.96
N ILE A 230 -16.38 16.28 -10.51
CA ILE A 230 -17.55 15.42 -10.66
C ILE A 230 -17.41 14.28 -9.62
N PRO A 231 -18.14 14.34 -8.50
CA PRO A 231 -18.06 13.32 -7.48
C PRO A 231 -18.76 12.04 -7.94
N LEU A 232 -18.09 10.90 -7.77
CA LEU A 232 -18.63 9.57 -8.04
C LEU A 232 -18.47 8.70 -6.78
N ASP A 233 -19.61 8.29 -6.19
CA ASP A 233 -19.64 7.49 -4.97
C ASP A 233 -18.75 8.08 -3.85
N CYS A 234 -18.82 9.42 -3.64
CA CYS A 234 -18.06 10.13 -2.61
C CYS A 234 -18.80 10.25 -1.28
N GLU A 235 -20.10 9.97 -1.23
CA GLU A 235 -20.83 9.89 0.03
C GLU A 235 -20.32 8.68 0.84
N LEU A 236 -20.09 8.88 2.14
CA LEU A 236 -19.57 7.82 3.00
C LEU A 236 -20.65 6.78 3.26
N ASP A 237 -20.46 5.56 2.78
CA ASP A 237 -21.30 4.41 3.06
C ASP A 237 -20.44 3.17 3.32
N HIS A 238 -20.34 2.77 4.59
CA HIS A 238 -19.52 1.64 5.02
C HIS A 238 -19.97 0.29 4.47
N THR A 239 -21.14 0.21 3.82
CA THR A 239 -21.62 -1.03 3.19
C THR A 239 -20.99 -1.25 1.82
N PHE A 240 -20.38 -0.22 1.21
CA PHE A 240 -19.82 -0.26 -0.14
C PHE A 240 -20.80 -0.82 -1.16
N PRO A 241 -21.97 -0.18 -1.38
CA PRO A 241 -23.15 -0.79 -2.01
C PRO A 241 -22.95 -1.13 -3.50
N ARG A 242 -22.03 -0.49 -4.21
CA ARG A 242 -21.80 -0.73 -5.64
C ARG A 242 -20.60 -1.63 -5.90
N TYR A 243 -19.50 -1.37 -5.25
CA TYR A 243 -18.24 -2.10 -5.35
C TYR A 243 -17.33 -1.73 -4.17
N ASN A 244 -16.39 -2.61 -3.88
CA ASN A 244 -15.37 -2.31 -2.88
C ASN A 244 -14.43 -1.21 -3.41
N PRO A 245 -14.09 -0.16 -2.64
CA PRO A 245 -13.16 0.89 -3.08
C PRO A 245 -11.74 0.32 -3.25
N ASN A 246 -11.44 -0.09 -4.48
CA ASN A 246 -10.17 -0.70 -4.86
C ASN A 246 -9.78 -0.23 -6.27
N THR A 247 -8.63 0.39 -6.39
CA THR A 247 -8.12 0.97 -7.65
C THR A 247 -7.77 -0.08 -8.73
N GLU A 248 -7.80 -1.36 -8.38
CA GLU A 248 -7.62 -2.49 -9.30
C GLU A 248 -8.96 -3.22 -9.57
N ASP A 249 -10.10 -2.79 -8.99
CA ASP A 249 -11.41 -3.41 -9.22
C ASP A 249 -12.03 -2.91 -10.52
N MET A 250 -12.28 -3.82 -11.44
CA MET A 250 -12.86 -3.52 -12.77
C MET A 250 -14.23 -2.84 -12.68
N LYS A 251 -15.04 -3.12 -11.65
CA LYS A 251 -16.34 -2.47 -11.47
C LYS A 251 -16.17 -0.99 -11.16
N MET A 252 -15.21 -0.65 -10.29
CA MET A 252 -14.87 0.73 -9.99
C MET A 252 -14.31 1.45 -11.21
N LEU A 253 -13.37 0.83 -11.92
CA LEU A 253 -12.73 1.38 -13.11
C LEU A 253 -13.75 1.61 -14.24
N HIS A 254 -14.68 0.66 -14.47
CA HIS A 254 -15.74 0.82 -15.44
C HIS A 254 -16.75 1.92 -15.04
N ALA A 255 -17.09 2.05 -13.75
CA ALA A 255 -17.92 3.16 -13.28
C ALA A 255 -17.24 4.53 -13.51
N MET A 256 -15.93 4.62 -13.28
CA MET A 256 -15.13 5.80 -13.59
C MET A 256 -15.12 6.11 -15.08
N ARG A 257 -14.88 5.09 -15.93
CA ARG A 257 -14.91 5.22 -17.39
C ARG A 257 -16.24 5.82 -17.86
N ASP A 258 -17.34 5.21 -17.44
CA ASP A 258 -18.67 5.61 -17.87
C ASP A 258 -18.97 7.06 -17.46
N GLU A 259 -18.54 7.47 -16.28
CA GLU A 259 -18.71 8.83 -15.78
C GLU A 259 -17.81 9.83 -16.49
N VAL A 260 -16.54 9.49 -16.78
CA VAL A 260 -15.62 10.30 -17.58
C VAL A 260 -16.20 10.57 -18.96
N LEU A 261 -16.68 9.53 -19.66
CA LEU A 261 -17.27 9.65 -21.01
C LEU A 261 -18.56 10.46 -20.97
N ARG A 262 -19.44 10.23 -19.99
CA ARG A 262 -20.72 10.93 -19.83
C ARG A 262 -20.52 12.44 -19.61
N THR A 263 -19.53 12.81 -18.78
CA THR A 263 -19.29 14.20 -18.39
C THR A 263 -18.25 14.89 -19.24
N LYS A 264 -17.57 14.15 -20.12
CA LYS A 264 -16.40 14.61 -20.90
C LYS A 264 -15.33 15.20 -19.98
N ALA A 265 -15.00 14.47 -18.92
CA ALA A 265 -13.96 14.87 -18.00
C ALA A 265 -12.57 14.69 -18.62
N ASP A 266 -11.60 15.51 -18.19
CA ASP A 266 -10.19 15.42 -18.62
C ASP A 266 -9.52 14.17 -18.08
N VAL A 267 -9.95 13.69 -16.90
CA VAL A 267 -9.40 12.52 -16.22
C VAL A 267 -10.34 11.98 -15.13
N GLY A 268 -10.35 10.69 -14.92
CA GLY A 268 -10.93 10.03 -13.75
C GLY A 268 -9.83 9.65 -12.75
N LEU A 269 -10.02 10.02 -11.48
CA LEU A 269 -9.13 9.71 -10.36
C LEU A 269 -9.91 8.89 -9.31
N GLY A 270 -9.51 7.64 -9.07
CA GLY A 270 -10.19 6.73 -8.19
C GLY A 270 -9.35 6.38 -6.96
N PHE A 271 -9.92 6.52 -5.76
CA PHE A 271 -9.22 6.31 -4.49
C PHE A 271 -9.68 5.02 -3.84
N ASP A 272 -8.75 4.29 -3.20
CA ASP A 272 -9.10 3.11 -2.41
C ASP A 272 -9.67 3.47 -1.03
N GLY A 273 -10.04 2.44 -0.26
CA GLY A 273 -10.82 2.61 0.97
C GLY A 273 -10.20 3.49 2.03
N ASP A 274 -8.88 3.58 2.10
CA ASP A 274 -8.14 4.43 3.03
C ASP A 274 -7.27 5.51 2.32
N GLY A 275 -7.44 5.68 1.01
CA GLY A 275 -6.96 6.82 0.25
C GLY A 275 -5.45 6.92 0.07
N ASP A 276 -4.69 5.84 0.26
CA ASP A 276 -3.27 5.83 0.00
C ASP A 276 -2.90 5.37 -1.42
N ARG A 277 -3.92 4.97 -2.22
CA ARG A 277 -3.81 4.64 -3.64
C ARG A 277 -4.71 5.52 -4.48
N CYS A 278 -4.32 5.69 -5.74
CA CYS A 278 -5.17 6.30 -6.75
C CYS A 278 -5.02 5.58 -8.09
N GLY A 279 -6.16 5.23 -8.71
CA GLY A 279 -6.28 4.71 -10.07
C GLY A 279 -6.64 5.82 -11.05
N VAL A 280 -6.35 5.63 -12.34
CA VAL A 280 -6.54 6.66 -13.36
C VAL A 280 -7.26 6.09 -14.58
N VAL A 281 -8.27 6.84 -15.04
CA VAL A 281 -8.94 6.64 -16.34
C VAL A 281 -8.75 7.90 -17.18
N ASP A 282 -8.34 7.74 -18.44
CA ASP A 282 -8.13 8.90 -19.31
C ASP A 282 -9.44 9.48 -19.88
N ASN A 283 -9.33 10.59 -20.60
CA ASN A 283 -10.46 11.29 -21.19
C ASN A 283 -11.18 10.51 -22.31
N GLU A 284 -10.61 9.43 -22.82
CA GLU A 284 -11.21 8.51 -23.80
C GLU A 284 -11.88 7.31 -23.12
N GLY A 285 -11.79 7.22 -21.79
CA GLY A 285 -12.36 6.14 -20.99
C GLY A 285 -11.47 4.93 -20.85
N ASP A 286 -10.22 5.02 -21.26
CA ASP A 286 -9.26 3.93 -21.10
C ASP A 286 -8.64 3.95 -19.70
N GLU A 287 -8.57 2.80 -19.09
CA GLU A 287 -7.87 2.60 -17.84
C GLU A 287 -6.36 2.65 -18.06
N ILE A 288 -5.65 3.40 -17.23
CA ILE A 288 -4.19 3.45 -17.30
C ILE A 288 -3.62 2.69 -16.10
N PHE A 289 -2.92 1.60 -16.36
CA PHE A 289 -2.22 0.88 -15.29
C PHE A 289 -1.31 1.82 -14.49
N ALA A 290 -1.32 1.68 -13.17
CA ALA A 290 -0.61 2.59 -12.27
C ALA A 290 0.88 2.73 -12.60
N ASP A 291 1.55 1.65 -13.00
CA ASP A 291 2.97 1.70 -13.41
C ASP A 291 3.20 2.52 -14.69
N LYS A 292 2.22 2.60 -15.61
CA LYS A 292 2.28 3.48 -16.79
C LYS A 292 2.09 4.94 -16.39
N VAL A 293 1.14 5.23 -15.50
CA VAL A 293 0.99 6.59 -14.92
C VAL A 293 2.27 6.97 -14.19
N GLY A 294 2.90 6.02 -13.47
CA GLY A 294 4.19 6.22 -12.83
C GLY A 294 5.28 6.65 -13.82
N VAL A 295 5.37 6.04 -15.02
CA VAL A 295 6.31 6.47 -16.05
C VAL A 295 5.97 7.87 -16.60
N MET A 296 4.67 8.18 -16.79
CA MET A 296 4.25 9.52 -17.25
C MET A 296 4.67 10.60 -16.21
N LEU A 297 4.41 10.36 -14.93
CA LEU A 297 4.85 11.25 -13.85
C LEU A 297 6.37 11.32 -13.72
N ALA A 298 7.08 10.20 -13.89
CA ALA A 298 8.54 10.19 -13.86
C ALA A 298 9.13 11.02 -15.01
N ARG A 299 8.53 10.99 -16.22
CA ARG A 299 8.90 11.88 -17.33
C ARG A 299 8.71 13.34 -16.95
N ASP A 300 7.55 13.69 -16.41
CA ASP A 300 7.22 15.04 -16.01
C ASP A 300 8.13 15.56 -14.88
N ILE A 301 8.35 14.74 -13.83
CA ILE A 301 9.22 15.07 -12.71
C ILE A 301 10.68 15.21 -13.17
N SER A 302 11.18 14.27 -13.99
CA SER A 302 12.56 14.30 -14.47
C SER A 302 12.85 15.44 -15.44
N ALA A 303 11.84 15.97 -16.13
CA ALA A 303 11.97 17.18 -16.92
C ALA A 303 12.26 18.42 -16.06
N GLN A 304 11.72 18.46 -14.85
CA GLN A 304 11.91 19.53 -13.87
C GLN A 304 13.14 19.29 -12.97
N HIS A 305 13.44 18.02 -12.69
CA HIS A 305 14.52 17.57 -11.81
C HIS A 305 15.42 16.60 -12.58
N ARG A 306 16.32 17.15 -13.41
CA ARG A 306 17.23 16.33 -14.20
C ARG A 306 18.11 15.47 -13.31
N GLY A 307 18.30 14.21 -13.72
CA GLY A 307 19.02 13.23 -12.91
C GLY A 307 18.21 12.65 -11.73
N ALA A 308 16.89 12.88 -11.69
CA ALA A 308 16.03 12.36 -10.65
C ALA A 308 16.18 10.84 -10.46
N ILE A 309 16.17 10.41 -9.21
CA ILE A 309 16.19 8.98 -8.84
C ILE A 309 14.77 8.56 -8.50
N PHE A 310 14.37 7.42 -9.02
CA PHE A 310 13.07 6.80 -8.78
C PHE A 310 13.24 5.39 -8.22
N VAL A 311 12.25 4.94 -7.46
CA VAL A 311 12.10 3.54 -7.05
C VAL A 311 10.83 3.00 -7.68
N ALA A 312 10.90 1.83 -8.32
CA ALA A 312 9.71 1.13 -8.82
C ALA A 312 9.66 -0.28 -8.25
N ASP A 313 8.47 -0.81 -7.99
CA ASP A 313 8.39 -2.20 -7.58
C ASP A 313 8.71 -3.15 -8.74
N VAL A 314 9.18 -4.36 -8.41
CA VAL A 314 9.61 -5.35 -9.44
C VAL A 314 8.49 -5.79 -10.38
N LYS A 315 7.21 -5.56 -10.02
CA LYS A 315 6.04 -5.82 -10.88
C LYS A 315 5.85 -4.78 -11.97
N SER A 316 6.45 -3.60 -11.80
CA SER A 316 6.24 -2.45 -12.68
C SER A 316 6.88 -2.63 -14.06
N THR A 317 6.31 -1.91 -15.03
CA THR A 317 6.69 -1.94 -16.43
C THR A 317 8.19 -1.77 -16.68
N GLY A 318 8.72 -2.44 -17.71
CA GLY A 318 10.10 -2.28 -18.19
C GLY A 318 10.43 -0.87 -18.69
N LEU A 319 9.42 -0.02 -18.90
CA LEU A 319 9.60 1.35 -19.37
C LEU A 319 10.40 2.21 -18.40
N PHE A 320 10.34 1.96 -17.09
CA PHE A 320 11.17 2.69 -16.14
C PHE A 320 12.68 2.63 -16.46
N MET A 321 13.13 1.55 -17.12
CA MET A 321 14.53 1.36 -17.52
C MET A 321 14.79 1.69 -18.98
N THR A 322 13.75 1.63 -19.84
CA THR A 322 13.93 1.69 -21.28
C THR A 322 13.45 2.99 -21.93
N ASP A 323 12.61 3.75 -21.21
CA ASP A 323 11.97 4.96 -21.73
C ASP A 323 12.99 6.01 -22.22
N PRO A 324 12.85 6.50 -23.49
CA PRO A 324 13.82 7.42 -24.06
C PRO A 324 13.83 8.80 -23.38
N VAL A 325 12.67 9.27 -22.88
CA VAL A 325 12.57 10.59 -22.22
C VAL A 325 13.25 10.54 -20.87
N LEU A 326 13.04 9.47 -20.09
CA LEU A 326 13.73 9.27 -18.82
C LEU A 326 15.25 9.23 -19.00
N LYS A 327 15.73 8.51 -20.02
CA LYS A 327 17.16 8.46 -20.36
C LYS A 327 17.69 9.83 -20.75
N GLN A 328 16.99 10.58 -21.60
CA GLN A 328 17.37 11.93 -22.03
C GLN A 328 17.44 12.91 -20.84
N ASN A 329 16.57 12.75 -19.87
CA ASN A 329 16.56 13.56 -18.65
C ASN A 329 17.63 13.10 -17.61
N GLY A 330 18.37 12.01 -17.88
CA GLY A 330 19.36 11.43 -16.98
C GLY A 330 18.74 10.77 -15.75
N ALA A 331 17.45 10.48 -15.79
CA ALA A 331 16.74 9.82 -14.68
C ALA A 331 17.28 8.39 -14.48
N LYS A 332 17.27 7.96 -13.23
CA LYS A 332 17.66 6.60 -12.82
C LYS A 332 16.53 5.96 -12.05
N THR A 333 16.20 4.71 -12.38
CA THR A 333 15.20 3.95 -11.63
C THR A 333 15.82 2.70 -11.05
N GLU A 334 15.52 2.41 -9.79
CA GLU A 334 15.86 1.15 -9.15
C GLU A 334 14.58 0.32 -8.96
N TYR A 335 14.61 -0.96 -9.40
CA TYR A 335 13.56 -1.91 -9.02
C TYR A 335 13.78 -2.42 -7.61
N TRP A 336 12.70 -2.39 -6.81
CA TRP A 336 12.75 -2.78 -5.41
C TRP A 336 11.62 -3.75 -5.03
N LYS A 337 11.64 -4.21 -3.78
CA LYS A 337 10.61 -5.10 -3.22
C LYS A 337 9.23 -4.44 -3.31
N THR A 338 8.21 -5.20 -3.75
CA THR A 338 6.81 -4.79 -3.69
C THR A 338 6.34 -4.70 -2.24
N GLY A 339 5.63 -3.63 -1.91
CA GLY A 339 5.04 -3.37 -0.60
C GLY A 339 5.35 -1.96 -0.12
N HIS A 340 4.30 -1.26 0.30
CA HIS A 340 4.38 0.17 0.63
C HIS A 340 5.48 0.49 1.66
N SER A 341 5.73 -0.38 2.64
CA SER A 341 6.80 -0.18 3.61
C SER A 341 8.19 -0.30 2.98
N TYR A 342 8.38 -1.25 2.07
CA TYR A 342 9.68 -1.46 1.39
C TYR A 342 10.03 -0.29 0.46
N ILE A 343 9.07 0.16 -0.35
CA ILE A 343 9.29 1.30 -1.25
C ILE A 343 9.54 2.57 -0.46
N LYS A 344 8.75 2.82 0.60
CA LYS A 344 8.90 3.97 1.49
C LYS A 344 10.29 4.03 2.15
N ARG A 345 10.77 2.89 2.68
CA ARG A 345 12.11 2.78 3.27
C ARG A 345 13.19 3.05 2.22
N ARG A 346 13.11 2.38 1.05
CA ARG A 346 14.14 2.53 0.01
C ARG A 346 14.19 3.93 -0.57
N LEU A 347 13.04 4.52 -0.85
CA LEU A 347 12.93 5.89 -1.36
C LEU A 347 13.63 6.89 -0.41
N ASN A 348 13.39 6.77 0.90
CA ASN A 348 14.02 7.66 1.88
C ASN A 348 15.52 7.35 2.08
N GLU A 349 15.91 6.08 2.00
CA GLU A 349 17.31 5.66 2.14
C GLU A 349 18.20 6.22 1.02
N ILE A 350 17.77 6.17 -0.22
CA ILE A 350 18.57 6.61 -1.37
C ILE A 350 18.25 8.04 -1.82
N GLY A 351 17.35 8.74 -1.12
CA GLY A 351 16.93 10.09 -1.48
C GLY A 351 16.21 10.18 -2.83
N ALA A 352 15.47 9.12 -3.22
CA ALA A 352 14.69 9.14 -4.45
C ALA A 352 13.57 10.19 -4.38
N VAL A 353 13.27 10.84 -5.51
CA VAL A 353 12.22 11.89 -5.59
C VAL A 353 10.84 11.29 -5.54
N ALA A 354 10.65 10.13 -6.18
CA ALA A 354 9.38 9.41 -6.17
C ALA A 354 9.57 7.90 -6.21
N GLY A 355 8.55 7.18 -5.70
CA GLY A 355 8.41 5.74 -5.77
C GLY A 355 7.07 5.34 -6.35
N PHE A 356 7.03 4.20 -7.05
CA PHE A 356 5.87 3.75 -7.81
C PHE A 356 5.62 2.25 -7.61
N GLU A 357 4.39 1.89 -7.27
CA GLU A 357 3.94 0.50 -7.26
C GLU A 357 2.86 0.26 -8.31
N LYS A 358 2.91 -0.90 -8.96
CA LYS A 358 1.87 -1.33 -9.92
C LYS A 358 0.48 -1.40 -9.29
N SER A 359 0.40 -1.54 -7.97
CA SER A 359 -0.86 -1.57 -7.19
C SER A 359 -1.49 -0.20 -6.93
N GLY A 360 -0.88 0.90 -7.40
CA GLY A 360 -1.42 2.25 -7.26
C GLY A 360 -0.92 3.04 -6.06
N HIS A 361 0.03 2.53 -5.27
CA HIS A 361 0.73 3.33 -4.28
C HIS A 361 1.79 4.20 -4.96
N PHE A 362 1.74 5.50 -4.67
CA PHE A 362 2.71 6.48 -5.16
C PHE A 362 3.30 7.24 -3.99
N PHE A 363 4.61 7.33 -3.98
CA PHE A 363 5.39 7.92 -2.91
C PHE A 363 6.12 9.13 -3.47
N PHE A 364 5.98 10.26 -2.82
CA PHE A 364 6.72 11.46 -3.24
C PHE A 364 7.54 12.00 -2.09
N ASN A 365 8.82 12.23 -2.37
CA ASN A 365 9.71 12.90 -1.45
C ASN A 365 9.76 14.40 -1.78
N LYS A 366 10.52 15.18 -1.01
CA LYS A 366 10.74 16.61 -1.30
C LYS A 366 11.27 16.78 -2.73
N PRO A 367 10.81 17.81 -3.48
CA PRO A 367 9.92 18.90 -3.03
C PRO A 367 8.41 18.61 -3.15
N ILE A 368 7.99 17.43 -3.66
CA ILE A 368 6.60 17.12 -3.99
C ILE A 368 5.81 16.65 -2.76
N GLY A 369 6.41 15.80 -1.94
CA GLY A 369 5.81 15.20 -0.76
C GLY A 369 6.78 15.06 0.40
N ARG A 370 6.50 14.11 1.32
CA ARG A 370 7.27 13.89 2.56
C ARG A 370 7.80 12.47 2.70
N GLY A 371 7.84 11.69 1.61
CA GLY A 371 8.46 10.36 1.57
C GLY A 371 7.52 9.22 2.00
N TYR A 372 6.21 9.42 1.95
CA TYR A 372 5.19 8.39 2.15
C TYR A 372 4.19 8.35 0.99
N ASP A 373 3.37 7.30 0.94
CA ASP A 373 2.31 7.08 -0.04
C ASP A 373 1.09 7.95 0.26
N ASP A 374 0.59 8.63 -0.78
CA ASP A 374 -0.53 9.56 -0.67
C ASP A 374 -1.30 9.64 -1.98
N GLY A 375 -2.53 9.09 -2.01
CA GLY A 375 -3.38 9.10 -3.19
C GLY A 375 -3.81 10.52 -3.61
N LEU A 376 -3.94 11.46 -2.66
CA LEU A 376 -4.27 12.86 -2.98
C LEU A 376 -3.09 13.62 -3.55
N ILE A 377 -1.88 13.44 -3.02
CA ILE A 377 -0.66 14.03 -3.62
C ILE A 377 -0.46 13.47 -5.03
N PHE A 378 -0.71 12.16 -5.22
CA PHE A 378 -0.66 11.57 -6.55
C PHE A 378 -1.68 12.22 -7.49
N ALA A 379 -2.94 12.37 -7.08
CA ALA A 379 -3.97 13.03 -7.87
C ALA A 379 -3.58 14.46 -8.25
N LEU A 380 -3.02 15.21 -7.30
CA LEU A 380 -2.48 16.55 -7.55
C LEU A 380 -1.32 16.55 -8.55
N ALA A 381 -0.41 15.55 -8.46
CA ALA A 381 0.70 15.42 -9.40
C ALA A 381 0.21 15.12 -10.84
N VAL A 382 -0.87 14.35 -11.00
CA VAL A 382 -1.52 14.12 -12.30
C VAL A 382 -2.12 15.43 -12.83
N CYS A 383 -2.83 16.19 -12.01
CA CYS A 383 -3.37 17.49 -12.38
C CYS A 383 -2.26 18.48 -12.81
N ASP A 384 -1.15 18.50 -12.08
CA ASP A 384 0.02 19.31 -12.40
C ASP A 384 0.67 18.93 -13.72
N MET A 385 0.77 17.63 -13.98
CA MET A 385 1.29 17.13 -15.27
C MET A 385 0.39 17.59 -16.42
N LEU A 386 -0.93 17.54 -16.27
CA LEU A 386 -1.89 18.03 -17.27
C LEU A 386 -1.80 19.56 -17.44
N GLU A 387 -1.63 20.30 -16.35
CA GLU A 387 -1.40 21.76 -16.40
C GLU A 387 -0.14 22.14 -17.18
N ARG A 388 0.97 21.42 -16.96
CA ARG A 388 2.24 21.64 -17.67
C ARG A 388 2.19 21.22 -19.16
N ASN A 389 1.14 20.48 -19.54
CA ASN A 389 0.91 20.06 -20.93
C ASN A 389 -0.46 20.57 -21.44
N PRO A 390 -0.67 21.90 -21.56
CA PRO A 390 -1.99 22.49 -21.76
C PRO A 390 -2.65 22.12 -23.11
N THR A 391 -1.88 21.69 -24.09
CA THR A 391 -2.36 21.27 -25.43
C THR A 391 -2.56 19.77 -25.55
N LYS A 392 -2.27 19.01 -24.50
CA LYS A 392 -2.38 17.54 -24.48
C LYS A 392 -3.49 17.08 -23.55
N THR A 393 -4.13 15.99 -23.95
CA THR A 393 -5.07 15.25 -23.10
C THR A 393 -4.33 14.17 -22.30
N MET A 394 -5.03 13.53 -21.34
CA MET A 394 -4.47 12.40 -20.62
C MET A 394 -4.20 11.22 -21.55
N ALA A 395 -5.07 10.98 -22.53
CA ALA A 395 -4.88 9.97 -23.56
C ALA A 395 -3.65 10.28 -24.45
N ASP A 396 -3.42 11.55 -24.84
CA ASP A 396 -2.21 11.93 -25.59
C ASP A 396 -0.93 11.61 -24.81
N LEU A 397 -0.90 11.91 -23.51
CA LEU A 397 0.24 11.65 -22.66
C LEU A 397 0.50 10.13 -22.51
N LYS A 398 -0.57 9.33 -22.35
CA LYS A 398 -0.51 7.87 -22.34
C LYS A 398 0.02 7.32 -23.66
N ASN A 399 -0.54 7.79 -24.78
CA ASN A 399 -0.19 7.31 -26.12
C ASN A 399 1.22 7.73 -26.56
N ALA A 400 1.82 8.70 -25.90
CA ALA A 400 3.22 9.08 -26.11
C ALA A 400 4.24 8.11 -25.44
N LEU A 401 3.77 7.15 -24.60
CA LEU A 401 4.63 6.10 -24.09
C LEU A 401 4.94 5.07 -25.17
N PRO A 402 6.15 4.46 -25.16
CA PRO A 402 6.42 3.28 -25.97
C PRO A 402 5.40 2.18 -25.68
N LYS A 403 4.86 1.58 -26.74
CA LYS A 403 3.86 0.52 -26.57
C LYS A 403 4.47 -0.71 -25.93
N THR A 404 3.77 -1.26 -24.94
CA THR A 404 4.08 -2.56 -24.32
C THR A 404 2.78 -3.33 -24.09
N TRP A 405 2.89 -4.64 -24.05
CA TRP A 405 1.81 -5.56 -23.71
C TRP A 405 2.12 -6.19 -22.37
N GLY A 406 1.34 -5.83 -21.34
CA GLY A 406 1.52 -6.28 -19.97
C GLY A 406 0.32 -7.04 -19.44
N SER A 407 0.56 -8.00 -18.57
CA SER A 407 -0.50 -8.71 -17.85
C SER A 407 -0.95 -7.94 -16.61
N PRO A 408 -2.19 -8.23 -16.12
CA PRO A 408 -2.51 -7.96 -14.72
C PRO A 408 -1.58 -8.79 -13.80
N THR A 409 -1.66 -8.56 -12.48
CA THR A 409 -1.05 -9.49 -11.53
C THR A 409 -1.89 -10.76 -11.49
N MET A 410 -1.29 -11.89 -11.84
CA MET A 410 -1.90 -13.21 -11.81
C MET A 410 -1.40 -13.93 -10.54
N SER A 411 -2.32 -14.44 -9.73
CA SER A 411 -1.97 -14.97 -8.40
C SER A 411 -2.38 -16.44 -8.28
N PRO A 412 -1.47 -17.41 -8.51
CA PRO A 412 -1.75 -18.79 -8.18
C PRO A 412 -1.67 -18.99 -6.66
N HIS A 413 -2.61 -19.79 -6.12
CA HIS A 413 -2.58 -20.15 -4.70
C HIS A 413 -1.27 -20.87 -4.34
N CYS A 414 -0.67 -20.51 -3.21
CA CYS A 414 0.49 -21.18 -2.63
C CYS A 414 0.53 -20.88 -1.13
N ALA A 415 0.47 -21.91 -0.30
CA ALA A 415 0.39 -21.76 1.14
C ALA A 415 1.58 -20.97 1.73
N ASP A 416 1.33 -20.21 2.80
CA ASP A 416 2.33 -19.34 3.43
C ASP A 416 3.60 -20.09 3.88
N GLU A 417 3.46 -21.34 4.27
CA GLU A 417 4.56 -22.19 4.77
C GLU A 417 5.55 -22.60 3.66
N VAL A 418 5.11 -22.61 2.40
CA VAL A 418 5.89 -23.14 1.26
C VAL A 418 6.18 -22.13 0.17
N LYS A 419 5.40 -21.06 0.06
CA LYS A 419 5.51 -20.09 -1.06
C LYS A 419 6.92 -19.52 -1.26
N TYR A 420 7.65 -19.23 -0.18
CA TYR A 420 9.01 -18.70 -0.28
C TYR A 420 9.98 -19.77 -0.80
N LYS A 421 9.83 -21.03 -0.39
CA LYS A 421 10.66 -22.16 -0.89
C LYS A 421 10.44 -22.40 -2.38
N VAL A 422 9.18 -22.27 -2.84
CA VAL A 422 8.85 -22.36 -4.27
C VAL A 422 9.53 -21.24 -5.04
N VAL A 423 9.44 -20.00 -4.55
CA VAL A 423 10.09 -18.85 -5.21
C VAL A 423 11.61 -19.01 -5.26
N ASP A 424 12.25 -19.51 -4.19
CA ASP A 424 13.69 -19.77 -4.16
C ASP A 424 14.09 -20.84 -5.17
N ALA A 425 13.28 -21.88 -5.33
CA ALA A 425 13.51 -22.92 -6.33
C ALA A 425 13.39 -22.38 -7.77
N VAL A 426 12.38 -21.54 -8.04
CA VAL A 426 12.19 -20.87 -9.33
C VAL A 426 13.36 -19.90 -9.63
N LEU A 427 13.80 -19.14 -8.63
CA LEU A 427 14.98 -18.28 -8.75
C LEU A 427 16.21 -19.10 -9.12
N LYS A 428 16.48 -20.18 -8.40
CA LYS A 428 17.60 -21.09 -8.68
C LYS A 428 17.52 -21.67 -10.10
N HIS A 429 16.32 -22.07 -10.54
CA HIS A 429 16.10 -22.58 -11.90
C HIS A 429 16.56 -21.56 -12.95
N PHE A 430 16.12 -20.31 -12.88
CA PHE A 430 16.50 -19.29 -13.87
C PHE A 430 17.97 -18.88 -13.77
N GLN A 431 18.58 -18.87 -12.58
CA GLN A 431 20.01 -18.65 -12.41
C GLN A 431 20.84 -19.77 -13.05
N ASP A 432 20.44 -21.04 -12.82
CA ASP A 432 21.10 -22.20 -13.43
C ASP A 432 20.94 -22.21 -14.95
N LEU A 433 19.75 -21.83 -15.44
CA LEU A 433 19.48 -21.72 -16.86
C LEU A 433 20.35 -20.65 -17.52
N GLN A 434 20.46 -19.47 -16.90
CA GLN A 434 21.32 -18.37 -17.38
C GLN A 434 22.80 -18.81 -17.44
N ARG A 435 23.30 -19.46 -16.39
CA ARG A 435 24.69 -19.94 -16.33
C ARG A 435 25.04 -20.95 -17.43
N ARG A 436 24.06 -21.74 -17.90
CA ARG A 436 24.22 -22.73 -18.97
C ARG A 436 23.97 -22.16 -20.37
N GLY A 437 23.73 -20.85 -20.51
CA GLY A 437 23.32 -20.25 -21.78
C GLY A 437 21.95 -20.72 -22.30
N GLY A 438 21.08 -21.16 -21.39
CA GLY A 438 19.75 -21.63 -21.75
C GLY A 438 18.80 -20.50 -22.13
N LYS A 439 17.67 -20.88 -22.74
CA LYS A 439 16.69 -19.92 -23.27
C LYS A 439 15.38 -19.95 -22.49
N VAL A 440 14.74 -18.78 -22.35
CA VAL A 440 13.37 -18.61 -21.85
C VAL A 440 12.53 -18.04 -22.97
N ALA A 441 11.36 -18.60 -23.24
CA ALA A 441 10.51 -18.21 -24.37
C ALA A 441 11.31 -18.07 -25.70
N GLY A 442 12.23 -19.01 -25.95
CA GLY A 442 13.03 -19.07 -27.17
C GLY A 442 14.22 -18.10 -27.26
N GLN A 443 14.48 -17.29 -26.23
CA GLN A 443 15.56 -16.29 -26.21
C GLN A 443 16.49 -16.43 -25.01
N GLU A 444 17.71 -15.92 -25.14
CA GLU A 444 18.71 -15.90 -24.07
C GLU A 444 18.29 -14.95 -22.95
N ILE A 445 18.62 -15.32 -21.72
CA ILE A 445 18.40 -14.47 -20.55
C ILE A 445 19.40 -13.33 -20.57
N ARG A 446 18.88 -12.11 -20.68
CA ARG A 446 19.67 -10.88 -20.63
C ARG A 446 19.98 -10.45 -19.20
N ASP A 447 18.97 -10.52 -18.31
CA ASP A 447 19.05 -9.99 -16.95
C ASP A 447 18.13 -10.72 -15.97
N LEU A 448 18.56 -10.80 -14.71
CA LEU A 448 17.78 -11.32 -13.58
C LEU A 448 17.76 -10.27 -12.46
N VAL A 449 16.57 -9.76 -12.14
CA VAL A 449 16.36 -8.94 -10.95
C VAL A 449 15.84 -9.83 -9.82
N THR A 450 16.59 -9.93 -8.72
CA THR A 450 16.36 -10.93 -7.66
C THR A 450 16.01 -10.32 -6.30
N VAL A 451 15.75 -9.02 -6.27
CA VAL A 451 15.48 -8.28 -5.02
C VAL A 451 14.19 -8.72 -4.32
N ASN A 452 13.23 -9.29 -5.08
CA ASN A 452 11.96 -9.81 -4.55
C ASN A 452 11.43 -10.92 -5.46
N GLY A 453 11.84 -12.15 -5.22
CA GLY A 453 11.64 -13.26 -6.13
C GLY A 453 12.59 -13.18 -7.33
N VAL A 454 12.10 -13.48 -8.53
CA VAL A 454 12.89 -13.40 -9.75
C VAL A 454 12.11 -12.78 -10.90
N ARG A 455 12.66 -11.70 -11.46
CA ARG A 455 12.23 -11.11 -12.72
C ARG A 455 13.27 -11.46 -13.77
N VAL A 456 12.90 -12.35 -14.69
CA VAL A 456 13.75 -12.78 -15.81
C VAL A 456 13.43 -11.92 -17.03
N THR A 457 14.46 -11.28 -17.60
CA THR A 457 14.33 -10.49 -18.82
C THR A 457 15.15 -11.14 -19.92
N VAL A 458 14.55 -11.36 -21.09
CA VAL A 458 15.23 -11.96 -22.25
C VAL A 458 15.72 -10.91 -23.25
N ALA A 459 16.44 -11.32 -24.28
CA ALA A 459 17.18 -10.46 -25.19
C ALA A 459 16.32 -9.36 -25.85
N ASP A 460 15.08 -9.65 -26.25
CA ASP A 460 14.15 -8.68 -26.86
C ASP A 460 13.48 -7.71 -25.87
N GLY A 461 13.79 -7.83 -24.57
CA GLY A 461 13.21 -7.00 -23.51
C GLY A 461 11.92 -7.55 -22.91
N THR A 462 11.39 -8.66 -23.41
CA THR A 462 10.26 -9.38 -22.79
C THR A 462 10.70 -9.93 -21.43
N TRP A 463 9.83 -9.79 -20.41
CA TRP A 463 10.17 -10.24 -19.06
C TRP A 463 8.99 -10.94 -18.36
N GLY A 464 9.34 -11.79 -17.40
CA GLY A 464 8.41 -12.46 -16.51
C GLY A 464 8.90 -12.40 -15.07
N LEU A 465 7.99 -12.22 -14.12
CA LEU A 465 8.24 -12.17 -12.68
C LEU A 465 7.50 -13.28 -11.97
N VAL A 466 8.17 -13.90 -11.00
CA VAL A 466 7.56 -14.74 -9.95
C VAL A 466 8.05 -14.26 -8.60
N ARG A 467 7.12 -13.96 -7.69
CA ARG A 467 7.42 -13.61 -6.30
C ARG A 467 6.37 -14.15 -5.33
N ALA A 468 6.70 -14.29 -4.05
CA ALA A 468 5.72 -14.58 -3.01
C ALA A 468 4.91 -13.31 -2.66
N SER A 469 3.60 -13.46 -2.43
CA SER A 469 2.77 -12.38 -1.88
C SER A 469 3.11 -12.13 -0.42
N SER A 470 3.26 -10.87 -0.02
CA SER A 470 3.54 -10.48 1.37
C SER A 470 2.32 -10.61 2.29
N ASN A 471 1.11 -10.59 1.71
CA ASN A 471 -0.15 -10.42 2.45
C ASN A 471 -1.13 -11.59 2.32
N LYS A 472 -0.93 -12.48 1.34
CA LYS A 472 -1.83 -13.59 1.04
C LYS A 472 -1.09 -14.90 0.79
N PRO A 473 -1.73 -16.07 0.97
CA PRO A 473 -1.16 -17.39 0.64
C PRO A 473 -1.17 -17.63 -0.88
N GLU A 474 -0.43 -16.83 -1.62
CA GLU A 474 -0.34 -16.86 -3.08
C GLU A 474 1.01 -16.40 -3.59
N LEU A 475 1.32 -16.74 -4.83
CA LEU A 475 2.40 -16.12 -5.59
C LEU A 475 1.85 -14.93 -6.39
N ALA A 476 2.72 -14.11 -6.91
CA ALA A 476 2.40 -13.08 -7.88
C ALA A 476 3.23 -13.29 -9.14
N VAL A 477 2.55 -13.44 -10.26
CA VAL A 477 3.13 -13.62 -11.59
C VAL A 477 2.73 -12.43 -12.47
N VAL A 478 3.70 -11.79 -13.10
CA VAL A 478 3.49 -10.68 -14.03
C VAL A 478 4.40 -10.88 -15.23
N VAL A 479 3.89 -10.62 -16.42
CA VAL A 479 4.66 -10.66 -17.65
C VAL A 479 4.42 -9.41 -18.48
N GLU A 480 5.44 -8.97 -19.21
CA GLU A 480 5.34 -7.85 -20.15
C GLU A 480 6.28 -8.07 -21.34
N SER A 481 5.85 -7.63 -22.52
CA SER A 481 6.67 -7.59 -23.72
C SER A 481 6.62 -6.21 -24.40
N PRO A 482 7.76 -5.65 -24.82
CA PRO A 482 7.80 -4.46 -25.68
C PRO A 482 7.60 -4.80 -27.16
N VAL A 483 7.49 -6.08 -27.52
CA VAL A 483 7.46 -6.55 -28.91
C VAL A 483 6.04 -6.82 -29.39
N SER A 484 5.30 -7.69 -28.67
CA SER A 484 3.93 -8.05 -29.04
C SER A 484 3.20 -8.78 -27.90
N GLU A 485 1.87 -8.87 -28.00
CA GLU A 485 1.05 -9.67 -27.10
C GLU A 485 1.42 -11.17 -27.19
N ALA A 486 1.70 -11.67 -28.40
CA ALA A 486 2.12 -13.06 -28.57
C ALA A 486 3.40 -13.36 -27.78
N ARG A 487 4.39 -12.48 -27.82
CA ARG A 487 5.62 -12.61 -27.02
C ARG A 487 5.36 -12.57 -25.52
N MET A 488 4.45 -11.72 -25.07
CA MET A 488 4.02 -11.68 -23.67
C MET A 488 3.42 -13.04 -23.24
N ARG A 489 2.52 -13.61 -24.07
CA ARG A 489 1.89 -14.93 -23.80
C ARG A 489 2.89 -16.07 -23.83
N GLU A 490 3.90 -16.02 -24.72
CA GLU A 490 4.99 -17.00 -24.73
C GLU A 490 5.83 -16.94 -23.43
N MET A 491 6.12 -15.75 -22.94
CA MET A 491 6.81 -15.57 -21.65
C MET A 491 5.97 -16.14 -20.49
N PHE A 492 4.65 -15.88 -20.48
CA PHE A 492 3.77 -16.46 -19.48
C PHE A 492 3.83 -17.99 -19.49
N LYS A 493 3.71 -18.62 -20.66
CA LYS A 493 3.81 -20.08 -20.80
C LYS A 493 5.13 -20.62 -20.27
N ALA A 494 6.24 -19.93 -20.57
CA ALA A 494 7.56 -20.35 -20.11
C ALA A 494 7.70 -20.26 -18.58
N VAL A 495 7.17 -19.21 -17.96
CA VAL A 495 7.17 -19.03 -16.51
C VAL A 495 6.23 -20.02 -15.82
N ASP A 496 5.03 -20.21 -16.37
CA ASP A 496 4.05 -21.16 -15.81
C ASP A 496 4.55 -22.60 -15.89
N ALA A 497 5.23 -22.98 -16.99
CA ALA A 497 5.85 -24.30 -17.11
C ALA A 497 6.82 -24.61 -15.98
N VAL A 498 7.59 -23.61 -15.51
CA VAL A 498 8.47 -23.77 -14.35
C VAL A 498 7.65 -23.89 -13.06
N LEU A 499 6.62 -23.06 -12.87
CA LEU A 499 5.76 -23.12 -11.69
C LEU A 499 5.02 -24.46 -11.58
N ARG A 500 4.53 -25.03 -12.69
CA ARG A 500 3.85 -26.33 -12.72
C ARG A 500 4.74 -27.54 -12.38
N THR A 501 6.06 -27.35 -12.27
CA THR A 501 6.93 -28.39 -11.70
C THR A 501 6.84 -28.49 -10.16
N HIS A 502 6.16 -27.54 -9.52
CA HIS A 502 5.95 -27.47 -8.07
C HIS A 502 4.48 -27.81 -7.75
N PRO A 503 4.20 -28.98 -7.14
CA PRO A 503 2.83 -29.42 -6.84
C PRO A 503 2.11 -28.54 -5.81
N GLU A 504 2.85 -27.71 -5.07
CA GLU A 504 2.32 -26.76 -4.09
C GLU A 504 1.68 -25.52 -4.73
N VAL A 505 1.90 -25.32 -6.04
CA VAL A 505 1.32 -24.19 -6.80
C VAL A 505 -0.05 -24.58 -7.34
N GLY A 506 -1.08 -23.95 -6.79
CA GLY A 506 -2.47 -24.16 -7.17
C GLY A 506 -2.90 -23.34 -8.40
N GLU A 507 -4.23 -23.18 -8.53
CA GLU A 507 -4.82 -22.45 -9.65
C GLU A 507 -4.62 -20.93 -9.51
N TYR A 508 -4.59 -20.26 -10.65
CA TYR A 508 -4.56 -18.80 -10.72
C TYR A 508 -5.94 -18.20 -10.44
N ASN A 509 -5.96 -17.03 -9.79
CA ASN A 509 -7.16 -16.21 -9.65
C ASN A 509 -7.66 -15.68 -11.02
N GLN A 510 -6.72 -15.41 -11.94
CA GLN A 510 -6.96 -14.96 -13.32
C GLN A 510 -5.74 -15.27 -14.20
N THR A 511 -5.94 -15.40 -15.50
CA THR A 511 -4.88 -15.62 -16.51
C THR A 511 -5.08 -14.72 -17.71
N ILE A 512 -4.08 -14.68 -18.64
CA ILE A 512 -4.12 -13.96 -19.92
C ILE A 512 -4.35 -14.89 -21.11
#